data_f588fa4ea5ec8cb5fbf1f55eed1c27cb
#
_entry.id   f588fa4ea5ec8cb5fbf1f55eed1c27cb
#
_cell.length_a   1.000
_cell.length_b   1.000
_cell.length_c   1.000
_cell.angle_alpha   90.00
_cell.angle_beta   90.00
_cell.angle_gamma   90.00
#
_symmetry.space_group_name_H-M   'P 1'
#
loop_
_entity.id
_entity.type
_entity.pdbx_description
1 polymer ?
#
loop_
_entity_poly.entity_id
_entity_poly.type
_entity_poly.pdbx_seq_one_letter_code
_entity_poly.pdbx_strand_id
1 'polypeptide(L)'
;MKRRRVLTALFLLLAACALALGIAAVRRAQRLPSSAGVRVPVLMYHAVGDDCWGEESLFVKPEELEKQLQYLSENGYETIFFEDLSHIEQYEKPVLLTFDDRYDDNAET
;
A
#
# COMPACT_ATOMS: atom_id res chain seq x y z
N MET A 1 52.69 -35.71 2.49
CA MET A 1 52.12 -34.71 3.42
C MET A 1 51.54 -33.47 2.69
N LYS A 2 52.22 -32.88 1.72
CA LYS A 2 51.72 -31.67 1.00
C LYS A 2 50.41 -31.91 0.24
N ARG A 3 50.22 -33.03 -0.45
CA ARG A 3 48.99 -33.36 -1.22
C ARG A 3 47.74 -33.45 -0.35
N ARG A 4 47.83 -34.03 0.85
CA ARG A 4 46.69 -34.12 1.77
C ARG A 4 46.25 -32.73 2.28
N ARG A 5 47.21 -31.84 2.57
CA ARG A 5 46.93 -30.46 3.01
C ARG A 5 46.26 -29.64 1.90
N VAL A 6 46.65 -29.84 0.64
CA VAL A 6 46.01 -29.17 -0.51
C VAL A 6 44.61 -29.66 -0.71
N LEU A 7 44.34 -30.98 -0.61
CA LEU A 7 43.01 -31.55 -0.75
C LEU A 7 42.05 -31.08 0.39
N THR A 8 42.56 -31.02 1.63
CA THR A 8 41.74 -30.48 2.73
C THR A 8 41.45 -29.00 2.57
N ALA A 9 42.40 -28.19 2.12
CA ALA A 9 42.19 -26.78 1.84
C ALA A 9 41.17 -26.58 0.72
N LEU A 10 41.21 -27.34 -0.34
CA LEU A 10 40.28 -27.30 -1.45
C LEU A 10 38.85 -27.68 -0.99
N PHE A 11 38.74 -28.73 -0.17
CA PHE A 11 37.47 -29.19 0.37
C PHE A 11 36.83 -28.11 1.28
N LEU A 12 37.63 -27.48 2.15
CA LEU A 12 37.13 -26.38 3.02
C LEU A 12 36.69 -25.17 2.19
N LEU A 13 37.41 -24.84 1.12
CA LEU A 13 37.04 -23.74 0.22
C LEU A 13 35.68 -24.01 -0.48
N LEU A 14 35.51 -25.24 -0.99
CA LEU A 14 34.27 -25.65 -1.64
C LEU A 14 33.09 -25.64 -0.66
N ALA A 15 33.29 -26.13 0.57
CA ALA A 15 32.29 -26.10 1.61
C ALA A 15 31.89 -24.66 1.99
N ALA A 16 32.86 -23.74 2.10
CA ALA A 16 32.60 -22.32 2.37
C ALA A 16 31.82 -21.65 1.23
N CYS A 17 32.18 -21.96 -0.03
CA CYS A 17 31.44 -21.45 -1.19
C CYS A 17 29.99 -21.98 -1.22
N ALA A 18 29.78 -23.26 -0.95
CA ALA A 18 28.43 -23.84 -0.90
C ALA A 18 27.59 -23.23 0.22
N LEU A 19 28.19 -22.99 1.39
CA LEU A 19 27.50 -22.29 2.49
C LEU A 19 27.14 -20.85 2.14
N ALA A 20 28.07 -20.12 1.51
CA ALA A 20 27.84 -18.74 1.08
C ALA A 20 26.70 -18.63 0.04
N LEU A 21 26.67 -19.55 -0.93
CA LEU A 21 25.61 -19.66 -1.93
C LEU A 21 24.27 -20.02 -1.30
N GLY A 22 24.26 -20.92 -0.33
CA GLY A 22 23.06 -21.28 0.44
C GLY A 22 22.51 -20.09 1.22
N ILE A 23 23.36 -19.34 1.92
CA ILE A 23 22.96 -18.12 2.65
C ILE A 23 22.44 -17.06 1.69
N ALA A 24 23.08 -16.87 0.52
CA ALA A 24 22.63 -15.92 -0.48
C ALA A 24 21.25 -16.30 -1.06
N ALA A 25 21.01 -17.58 -1.30
CA ALA A 25 19.72 -18.09 -1.77
C ALA A 25 18.61 -17.89 -0.73
N VAL A 26 18.87 -18.17 0.55
CA VAL A 26 17.92 -17.93 1.64
C VAL A 26 17.61 -16.44 1.79
N ARG A 27 18.63 -15.58 1.75
CA ARG A 27 18.44 -14.12 1.80
C ARG A 27 17.65 -13.59 0.61
N ARG A 28 17.85 -14.18 -0.58
CA ARG A 28 17.08 -13.83 -1.78
C ARG A 28 15.61 -14.26 -1.65
N ALA A 29 15.35 -15.46 -1.11
CA ALA A 29 14.01 -15.95 -0.85
C ALA A 29 13.27 -15.09 0.21
N GLN A 30 13.99 -14.61 1.23
CA GLN A 30 13.42 -13.69 2.23
C GLN A 30 13.19 -12.26 1.70
N ARG A 31 13.80 -11.90 0.57
CA ARG A 31 13.56 -10.63 -0.15
C ARG A 31 12.48 -10.71 -1.22
N LEU A 32 11.87 -11.88 -1.40
CA LEU A 32 10.61 -11.93 -2.15
C LEU A 32 9.65 -10.98 -1.41
N PRO A 33 9.02 -10.03 -2.12
CA PRO A 33 8.10 -9.14 -1.47
C PRO A 33 7.09 -10.05 -0.77
N SER A 34 7.04 -9.96 0.55
CA SER A 34 5.84 -10.34 1.25
C SER A 34 4.71 -9.75 0.41
N SER A 35 3.70 -10.51 0.10
CA SER A 35 2.46 -9.99 -0.48
C SER A 35 1.74 -9.15 0.59
N ALA A 36 2.45 -8.19 1.16
CA ALA A 36 1.86 -7.07 1.85
C ALA A 36 1.12 -6.32 0.74
N GLY A 37 -0.15 -6.66 0.58
CA GLY A 37 -1.01 -6.01 -0.39
C GLY A 37 -0.88 -4.50 -0.24
N VAL A 38 -0.97 -3.79 -1.32
CA VAL A 38 -1.00 -2.32 -1.31
C VAL A 38 -2.15 -1.91 -0.39
N ARG A 39 -1.85 -1.13 0.64
CA ARG A 39 -2.87 -0.60 1.53
C ARG A 39 -3.49 0.62 0.89
N VAL A 40 -4.76 0.53 0.57
CA VAL A 40 -5.54 1.63 0.03
C VAL A 40 -6.39 2.19 1.17
N PRO A 41 -6.18 3.44 1.60
CA PRO A 41 -7.09 4.09 2.52
C PRO A 41 -8.46 4.27 1.86
N VAL A 42 -9.52 4.09 2.63
CA VAL A 42 -10.89 4.35 2.22
C VAL A 42 -11.44 5.44 3.14
N LEU A 43 -11.83 6.56 2.57
CA LEU A 43 -12.52 7.64 3.27
C LEU A 43 -14.01 7.51 2.98
N MET A 44 -14.78 7.30 4.02
CA MET A 44 -16.23 7.12 3.93
C MET A 44 -16.92 8.39 4.40
N TYR A 45 -17.70 8.96 3.51
CA TYR A 45 -18.58 10.09 3.77
C TYR A 45 -20.03 9.62 3.74
N HIS A 46 -20.92 10.38 4.37
CA HIS A 46 -22.36 10.14 4.34
C HIS A 46 -23.06 11.35 3.73
N ALA A 47 -23.30 12.38 4.49
CA ALA A 47 -23.97 13.59 4.03
C ALA A 47 -22.99 14.76 3.92
N VAL A 48 -23.12 15.54 2.84
CA VAL A 48 -22.39 16.78 2.62
C VAL A 48 -23.42 17.92 2.58
N GLY A 49 -23.32 18.84 3.50
CA GLY A 49 -24.27 19.95 3.56
C GLY A 49 -23.98 20.92 4.71
N ASP A 50 -24.57 22.11 4.62
CA ASP A 50 -24.43 23.15 5.64
C ASP A 50 -25.35 22.90 6.84
N ASP A 51 -26.51 22.29 6.59
CA ASP A 51 -27.50 21.98 7.59
C ASP A 51 -27.49 20.50 7.99
N CYS A 52 -27.28 20.24 9.28
CA CYS A 52 -27.43 18.93 9.85
C CYS A 52 -28.89 18.62 10.16
N TRP A 53 -29.50 17.70 9.42
CA TRP A 53 -30.85 17.24 9.62
C TRP A 53 -30.97 15.83 10.22
N GLY A 54 -29.84 15.25 10.63
CA GLY A 54 -29.76 13.92 11.21
C GLY A 54 -28.70 13.86 12.31
N GLU A 55 -27.91 12.78 12.31
CA GLU A 55 -26.80 12.62 13.24
C GLU A 55 -25.60 13.44 12.80
N GLU A 56 -25.15 14.39 13.63
CA GLU A 56 -24.09 15.35 13.34
C GLU A 56 -22.78 14.67 12.91
N SER A 57 -22.49 13.50 13.45
CA SER A 57 -21.26 12.73 13.12
C SER A 57 -21.22 12.22 11.68
N LEU A 58 -22.35 12.20 10.98
CA LEU A 58 -22.47 11.76 9.60
C LEU A 58 -22.37 12.90 8.58
N PHE A 59 -22.38 14.14 9.07
CA PHE A 59 -22.33 15.32 8.21
C PHE A 59 -20.93 15.89 8.10
N VAL A 60 -20.57 16.30 6.89
CA VAL A 60 -19.40 17.12 6.61
C VAL A 60 -19.85 18.37 5.86
N LYS A 61 -19.35 19.53 6.27
CA LYS A 61 -19.64 20.77 5.53
C LYS A 61 -18.90 20.79 4.19
N PRO A 62 -19.48 21.37 3.14
CA PRO A 62 -18.84 21.47 1.83
C PRO A 62 -17.43 22.05 1.90
N GLU A 63 -17.24 23.14 2.67
CA GLU A 63 -15.92 23.75 2.86
C GLU A 63 -14.88 22.81 3.54
N GLU A 64 -15.34 21.96 4.46
CA GLU A 64 -14.44 21.00 5.12
C GLU A 64 -14.11 19.85 4.19
N LEU A 65 -15.07 19.38 3.39
CA LEU A 65 -14.80 18.39 2.35
C LEU A 65 -13.80 18.92 1.34
N GLU A 66 -13.98 20.15 0.85
CA GLU A 66 -13.07 20.80 -0.08
C GLU A 66 -11.63 20.84 0.46
N LYS A 67 -11.44 21.25 1.72
CA LYS A 67 -10.13 21.25 2.38
C LYS A 67 -9.51 19.86 2.45
N GLN A 68 -10.31 18.84 2.73
CA GLN A 68 -9.84 17.45 2.79
C GLN A 68 -9.42 16.96 1.42
N LEU A 69 -10.21 17.23 0.38
CA LEU A 69 -9.88 16.86 -1.00
C LEU A 69 -8.64 17.61 -1.51
N GLN A 70 -8.52 18.89 -1.18
CA GLN A 70 -7.33 19.69 -1.48
C GLN A 70 -6.09 19.10 -0.81
N TYR A 71 -6.18 18.74 0.48
CA TYR A 71 -5.07 18.07 1.19
C TYR A 71 -4.64 16.79 0.50
N LEU A 72 -5.57 15.94 0.07
CA LEU A 72 -5.25 14.71 -0.65
C LEU A 72 -4.50 15.01 -1.95
N SER A 73 -5.01 15.95 -2.74
CA SER A 73 -4.40 16.37 -4.01
C SER A 73 -2.99 16.94 -3.82
N GLU A 74 -2.81 17.85 -2.86
CA GLU A 74 -1.51 18.47 -2.58
C GLU A 74 -0.47 17.50 -2.05
N ASN A 75 -0.91 16.39 -1.43
CA ASN A 75 -0.03 15.33 -0.92
C ASN A 75 0.15 14.17 -1.91
N GLY A 76 -0.31 14.34 -3.16
CA GLY A 76 -0.10 13.39 -4.25
C GLY A 76 -0.94 12.12 -4.13
N TYR A 77 -2.07 12.17 -3.44
CA TYR A 77 -3.05 11.09 -3.47
C TYR A 77 -3.85 11.12 -4.76
N GLU A 78 -4.14 9.94 -5.28
CA GLU A 78 -4.93 9.73 -6.49
C GLU A 78 -6.22 9.01 -6.11
N THR A 79 -7.36 9.63 -6.39
CA THR A 79 -8.67 8.98 -6.18
C THR A 79 -8.89 7.91 -7.22
N ILE A 80 -9.28 6.73 -6.76
CA ILE A 80 -9.51 5.56 -7.60
C ILE A 80 -10.91 4.99 -7.39
N PHE A 81 -11.38 4.20 -8.37
CA PHE A 81 -12.60 3.41 -8.25
C PHE A 81 -12.29 1.98 -7.77
N PHE A 82 -13.30 1.23 -7.34
CA PHE A 82 -13.13 -0.17 -6.92
C PHE A 82 -12.59 -1.06 -8.04
N GLU A 83 -12.93 -0.78 -9.28
CA GLU A 83 -12.43 -1.51 -10.45
C GLU A 83 -10.92 -1.35 -10.67
N ASP A 84 -10.35 -0.21 -10.24
CA ASP A 84 -8.91 0.07 -10.34
C ASP A 84 -8.06 -0.79 -9.40
N LEU A 85 -8.68 -1.41 -8.38
CA LEU A 85 -7.98 -2.29 -7.45
C LEU A 85 -7.32 -3.49 -8.14
N SER A 86 -7.81 -3.89 -9.31
CA SER A 86 -7.19 -4.94 -10.12
C SER A 86 -5.85 -4.52 -10.75
N HIS A 87 -5.58 -3.22 -10.79
CA HIS A 87 -4.38 -2.61 -11.37
C HIS A 87 -3.76 -1.58 -10.41
N ILE A 88 -3.86 -1.85 -9.12
CA ILE A 88 -3.45 -0.92 -8.06
C ILE A 88 -1.98 -0.51 -8.10
N GLU A 89 -1.14 -1.32 -8.72
CA GLU A 89 0.29 -1.06 -8.90
C GLU A 89 0.59 0.12 -9.83
N GLN A 90 -0.41 0.62 -10.55
CA GLN A 90 -0.28 1.80 -11.42
C GLN A 90 -0.35 3.11 -10.65
N TYR A 91 -0.85 3.06 -9.41
CA TYR A 91 -1.07 4.24 -8.57
C TYR A 91 -0.02 4.34 -7.48
N GLU A 92 0.57 5.52 -7.30
CA GLU A 92 1.61 5.72 -6.29
C GLU A 92 1.01 5.87 -4.88
N LYS A 93 -0.07 6.64 -4.78
CA LYS A 93 -0.80 6.89 -3.51
C LYS A 93 -2.31 6.81 -3.72
N PRO A 94 -2.85 5.61 -3.94
CA PRO A 94 -4.27 5.47 -4.18
C PRO A 94 -5.10 5.72 -2.92
N VAL A 95 -6.28 6.33 -3.10
CA VAL A 95 -7.30 6.53 -2.07
C VAL A 95 -8.69 6.29 -2.66
N LEU A 96 -9.54 5.59 -1.93
CA LEU A 96 -10.95 5.43 -2.27
C LEU A 96 -11.80 6.42 -1.47
N LEU A 97 -12.73 7.06 -2.15
CA LEU A 97 -13.77 7.88 -1.52
C LEU A 97 -15.11 7.18 -1.71
N THR A 98 -15.86 7.00 -0.63
CA THR A 98 -17.20 6.43 -0.67
C THR A 98 -18.20 7.38 -0.03
N PHE A 99 -19.39 7.42 -0.59
CA PHE A 99 -20.52 8.19 -0.06
C PHE A 99 -21.65 7.22 0.20
N ASP A 100 -21.89 6.95 1.48
CA ASP A 100 -22.89 5.97 1.92
C ASP A 100 -24.26 6.65 2.09
N ASP A 101 -25.32 5.83 2.13
CA ASP A 101 -26.70 6.21 2.36
C ASP A 101 -27.39 7.05 1.27
N ARG A 102 -26.70 7.38 0.17
CA ARG A 102 -27.27 8.07 -1.01
C ARG A 102 -28.05 9.33 -0.68
N TYR A 103 -27.52 10.18 0.16
CA TYR A 103 -28.12 11.49 0.39
C TYR A 103 -28.13 12.31 -0.90
N ASP A 104 -29.25 12.95 -1.20
CA ASP A 104 -29.45 13.70 -2.45
C ASP A 104 -28.45 14.87 -2.60
N ASP A 105 -27.99 15.44 -1.48
CA ASP A 105 -27.00 16.52 -1.41
C ASP A 105 -25.61 16.11 -1.94
N ASN A 106 -25.27 14.83 -1.91
CA ASN A 106 -24.00 14.35 -2.46
C ASN A 106 -23.90 14.47 -4.00
N ALA A 107 -25.03 14.61 -4.68
CA ALA A 107 -25.09 14.75 -6.14
C ALA A 107 -24.93 16.22 -6.61
N GLU A 108 -25.08 17.19 -5.72
CA GLU A 108 -25.08 18.61 -6.03
C GLU A 108 -23.79 19.33 -5.59
N THR A 109 -22.89 18.63 -4.88
CA THR A 109 -21.62 19.13 -4.36
C THR A 109 -20.45 18.75 -5.26
#